data_b933b4fc29ecfb2686b1f1b795afc4bd
#
_entry.id   b933b4fc29ecfb2686b1f1b795afc4bd
#
_cell.length_a   1.000
_cell.length_b   1.000
_cell.length_c   1.000
_cell.angle_alpha   90.00
_cell.angle_beta   90.00
_cell.angle_gamma   90.00
#
_symmetry.space_group_name_H-M   'P 1'
#
loop_
_entity.id
_entity.type
_entity.pdbx_description
1 polymer ?
#
loop_
_entity_poly.entity_id
_entity_poly.type
_entity_poly.pdbx_seq_one_letter_code
_entity_poly.pdbx_strand_id
1 'polypeptide(L)'
;ILFRLVGSEMCIRDRKMSQEMMSLYKKEKVNPAGGCFPMLLQMPVFLSLYWVLMESVEIRHASWVWWIQDLSAKDPYFVLPLLMGGSMLLMQKLQPMPTDPMQAKIMQFMPIGFTFLMLGFPSGLVLYWTINNLLSMAQQWYVNRQLIIRPIS
;
A
#
# COMPACT_ATOMS: atom_id res chain seq x y z
N ILE A 1 -22.61 10.88 31.54
CA ILE A 1 -22.27 12.27 31.15
C ILE A 1 -20.75 12.41 31.02
N LEU A 2 -19.94 11.97 31.97
CA LEU A 2 -18.47 12.03 31.93
C LEU A 2 -17.87 11.31 30.72
N PHE A 3 -18.36 10.13 30.37
CA PHE A 3 -17.88 9.35 29.22
C PHE A 3 -18.17 10.04 27.88
N ARG A 4 -19.24 10.80 27.80
CA ARG A 4 -19.62 11.57 26.60
C ARG A 4 -18.79 12.84 26.44
N LEU A 5 -18.39 13.46 27.55
CA LEU A 5 -17.51 14.64 27.56
C LEU A 5 -16.07 14.26 27.15
N VAL A 6 -15.52 13.16 27.68
CA VAL A 6 -14.19 12.67 27.33
C VAL A 6 -14.11 12.31 25.84
N GLY A 7 -15.16 11.70 25.28
CA GLY A 7 -15.23 11.40 23.84
C GLY A 7 -15.28 12.65 22.97
N SER A 8 -16.00 13.70 23.41
CA SER A 8 -16.08 14.96 22.67
C SER A 8 -14.78 15.76 22.71
N GLU A 9 -14.08 15.77 23.83
CA GLU A 9 -12.78 16.45 23.97
C GLU A 9 -11.69 15.77 23.13
N MET A 10 -11.66 14.42 23.06
CA MET A 10 -10.78 13.69 22.18
C MET A 10 -11.04 14.04 20.71
N CYS A 11 -12.30 14.05 20.27
CA CYS A 11 -12.64 14.42 18.90
C CYS A 11 -12.28 15.86 18.54
N ILE A 12 -12.42 16.80 19.49
CA ILE A 12 -12.05 18.21 19.29
C ILE A 12 -10.53 18.35 19.19
N ARG A 13 -9.78 17.63 20.03
CA ARG A 13 -8.33 17.64 20.00
C ARG A 13 -7.78 17.04 18.71
N ASP A 14 -8.36 15.94 18.23
CA ASP A 14 -7.99 15.32 16.97
C ASP A 14 -8.29 16.22 15.77
N ARG A 15 -9.42 16.91 15.77
CA ARG A 15 -9.75 17.92 14.75
C ARG A 15 -8.78 19.09 14.75
N LYS A 16 -8.43 19.63 15.91
CA LYS A 16 -7.44 20.72 16.00
C LYS A 16 -6.08 20.28 15.48
N MET A 17 -5.61 19.10 15.87
CA MET A 17 -4.35 18.54 15.40
C MET A 17 -4.35 18.34 13.89
N SER A 18 -5.44 17.83 13.31
CA SER A 18 -5.59 17.69 11.87
C SER A 18 -5.57 19.03 11.13
N GLN A 19 -6.24 20.06 11.69
CA GLN A 19 -6.26 21.41 11.14
C GLN A 19 -4.88 22.08 11.21
N GLU A 20 -4.16 21.93 12.32
CA GLU A 20 -2.80 22.46 12.49
C GLU A 20 -1.83 21.79 11.51
N MET A 21 -1.92 20.47 11.34
CA MET A 21 -1.13 19.75 10.33
C MET A 21 -1.44 20.23 8.91
N MET A 22 -2.71 20.41 8.57
CA MET A 22 -3.12 20.93 7.26
C MET A 22 -2.60 22.36 7.03
N SER A 23 -2.63 23.20 8.08
CA SER A 23 -2.08 24.56 8.02
C SER A 23 -0.57 24.57 7.85
N LEU A 24 0.12 23.63 8.50
CA LEU A 24 1.57 23.44 8.38
C LEU A 24 1.95 23.00 6.95
N TYR A 25 1.23 22.04 6.37
CA TYR A 25 1.43 21.63 4.97
C TYR A 25 1.26 22.80 3.99
N LYS A 26 0.26 23.67 4.23
CA LYS A 26 0.06 24.88 3.44
C LYS A 26 1.20 25.89 3.62
N LYS A 27 1.69 26.06 4.85
CA LYS A 27 2.78 26.99 5.17
C LYS A 27 4.11 26.53 4.54
N GLU A 28 4.41 25.24 4.63
CA GLU A 28 5.60 24.62 4.05
C GLU A 28 5.47 24.32 2.55
N LYS A 29 4.32 24.69 1.93
CA LYS A 29 4.02 24.44 0.50
C LYS A 29 4.16 22.96 0.10
N VAL A 30 3.97 22.05 1.03
CA VAL A 30 3.96 20.60 0.78
C VAL A 30 2.56 20.18 0.38
N ASN A 31 2.42 19.62 -0.81
CA ASN A 31 1.13 19.14 -1.30
C ASN A 31 0.88 17.71 -0.82
N PRO A 32 -0.11 17.46 0.07
CA PRO A 32 -0.44 16.12 0.52
C PRO A 32 -0.94 15.21 -0.62
N ALA A 33 -1.48 15.77 -1.69
CA ALA A 33 -1.87 15.04 -2.89
C ALA A 33 -0.67 14.45 -3.67
N GLY A 34 0.55 14.94 -3.44
CA GLY A 34 1.76 14.37 -4.03
C GLY A 34 2.01 12.91 -3.63
N GLY A 35 1.52 12.49 -2.46
CA GLY A 35 1.62 11.11 -1.99
C GLY A 35 0.75 10.10 -2.74
N CYS A 36 -0.36 10.54 -3.36
CA CYS A 36 -1.23 9.67 -4.15
C CYS A 36 -0.86 9.64 -5.65
N PHE A 37 0.00 10.53 -6.12
CA PHE A 37 0.42 10.61 -7.53
C PHE A 37 1.06 9.30 -8.04
N PRO A 38 1.98 8.62 -7.31
CA PRO A 38 2.51 7.34 -7.71
C PRO A 38 1.43 6.27 -7.92
N MET A 39 0.36 6.31 -7.11
CA MET A 39 -0.76 5.37 -7.21
C MET A 39 -1.58 5.61 -8.50
N LEU A 40 -1.80 6.88 -8.87
CA LEU A 40 -2.46 7.24 -10.12
C LEU A 40 -1.63 6.83 -11.35
N LEU A 41 -0.30 6.98 -11.26
CA LEU A 41 0.61 6.55 -12.31
C LEU A 41 0.65 5.01 -12.45
N GLN A 42 0.48 4.31 -11.34
CA GLN A 42 0.46 2.85 -11.30
C GLN A 42 -0.78 2.25 -11.98
N MET A 43 -1.93 2.93 -11.99
CA MET A 43 -3.18 2.41 -12.56
C MET A 43 -3.06 2.04 -14.05
N PRO A 44 -2.51 2.90 -14.96
CA PRO A 44 -2.30 2.51 -16.36
C PRO A 44 -1.37 1.32 -16.52
N VAL A 45 -0.29 1.25 -15.71
CA VAL A 45 0.66 0.13 -15.73
C VAL A 45 -0.04 -1.18 -15.33
N PHE A 46 -0.86 -1.13 -14.28
CA PHE A 46 -1.64 -2.27 -13.82
C PHE A 46 -2.62 -2.78 -14.89
N LEU A 47 -3.37 -1.87 -15.51
CA LEU A 47 -4.31 -2.22 -16.59
C LEU A 47 -3.58 -2.81 -17.81
N SER A 48 -2.48 -2.21 -18.23
CA SER A 48 -1.67 -2.70 -19.35
C SER A 48 -1.13 -4.10 -19.07
N LEU A 49 -0.60 -4.34 -17.88
CA LEU A 49 -0.09 -5.65 -17.48
C LEU A 49 -1.21 -6.69 -17.42
N TYR A 50 -2.39 -6.33 -16.91
CA TYR A 50 -3.55 -7.19 -16.88
C TYR A 50 -3.97 -7.63 -18.29
N TRP A 51 -4.07 -6.67 -19.24
CA TRP A 51 -4.40 -6.96 -20.63
C TRP A 51 -3.38 -7.89 -21.29
N VAL A 52 -2.09 -7.60 -21.12
CA VAL A 52 -1.01 -8.44 -21.65
C VAL A 52 -1.08 -9.86 -21.11
N LEU A 53 -1.30 -10.04 -19.81
CA LEU A 53 -1.42 -11.37 -19.21
C LEU A 53 -2.65 -12.14 -19.70
N MET A 54 -3.75 -11.46 -19.98
CA MET A 54 -4.98 -12.11 -20.46
C MET A 54 -4.94 -12.45 -21.95
N GLU A 55 -4.30 -11.64 -22.78
CA GLU A 55 -4.24 -11.81 -24.24
C GLU A 55 -3.01 -12.55 -24.72
N SER A 56 -1.90 -12.52 -23.98
CA SER A 56 -0.65 -13.13 -24.40
C SER A 56 -0.71 -14.65 -24.35
N VAL A 57 -0.70 -15.29 -25.51
CA VAL A 57 -0.67 -16.76 -25.65
C VAL A 57 0.64 -17.35 -25.13
N GLU A 58 1.74 -16.59 -25.22
CA GLU A 58 3.07 -17.02 -24.81
C GLU A 58 3.23 -17.17 -23.30
N ILE A 59 2.45 -16.40 -22.52
CA ILE A 59 2.48 -16.44 -21.04
C ILE A 59 1.54 -17.52 -20.51
N ARG A 60 0.61 -18.00 -21.32
CA ARG A 60 -0.23 -19.14 -20.97
C ARG A 60 0.66 -20.38 -20.79
N HIS A 61 0.50 -21.04 -19.63
CA HIS A 61 1.30 -22.20 -19.19
C HIS A 61 2.79 -21.90 -19.00
N ALA A 62 3.19 -20.63 -18.90
CA ALA A 62 4.53 -20.26 -18.45
C ALA A 62 4.65 -20.57 -16.96
N SER A 63 5.35 -21.64 -16.63
CA SER A 63 5.68 -22.02 -15.26
C SER A 63 6.81 -21.12 -14.75
N TRP A 64 6.65 -20.62 -13.51
CA TRP A 64 7.68 -19.80 -12.88
C TRP A 64 8.39 -20.52 -11.74
N VAL A 65 7.66 -20.96 -10.73
CA VAL A 65 8.23 -21.66 -9.56
C VAL A 65 7.23 -22.71 -9.04
N TRP A 66 7.69 -23.89 -8.78
CA TRP A 66 7.04 -25.04 -8.14
C TRP A 66 5.54 -25.18 -8.37
N TRP A 67 4.72 -24.40 -7.66
CA TRP A 67 3.26 -24.49 -7.71
C TRP A 67 2.62 -23.53 -8.71
N ILE A 68 3.37 -22.54 -9.22
CA ILE A 68 2.88 -21.60 -10.23
C ILE A 68 3.24 -22.16 -11.61
N GLN A 69 2.30 -22.88 -12.18
CA GLN A 69 2.46 -23.51 -13.50
C GLN A 69 1.87 -22.67 -14.64
N ASP A 70 1.08 -21.63 -14.28
CA ASP A 70 0.49 -20.72 -15.24
C ASP A 70 0.36 -19.33 -14.61
N LEU A 71 1.10 -18.37 -15.17
CA LEU A 71 1.05 -16.98 -14.72
C LEU A 71 -0.25 -16.25 -15.10
N SER A 72 -0.95 -16.77 -16.09
CA SER A 72 -2.27 -16.23 -16.50
C SER A 72 -3.42 -16.75 -15.64
N ALA A 73 -3.21 -17.85 -14.93
CA ALA A 73 -4.21 -18.45 -14.05
C ALA A 73 -4.08 -17.91 -12.61
N LYS A 74 -5.13 -18.13 -11.83
CA LYS A 74 -5.12 -17.84 -10.40
C LYS A 74 -4.17 -18.76 -9.65
N ASP A 75 -3.56 -18.27 -8.58
CA ASP A 75 -2.73 -19.10 -7.70
C ASP A 75 -3.61 -20.16 -6.99
N PRO A 76 -3.35 -21.47 -7.23
CA PRO A 76 -4.17 -22.55 -6.66
C PRO A 76 -4.07 -22.63 -5.14
N TYR A 77 -2.99 -22.19 -4.54
CA TYR A 77 -2.75 -22.24 -3.10
C TYR A 77 -2.91 -20.90 -2.40
N PHE A 78 -3.21 -19.82 -3.14
CA PHE A 78 -3.34 -18.46 -2.62
C PHE A 78 -2.11 -17.94 -1.86
N VAL A 79 -0.95 -18.53 -2.08
CA VAL A 79 0.30 -18.15 -1.40
C VAL A 79 0.73 -16.75 -1.80
N LEU A 80 0.67 -16.43 -3.09
CA LEU A 80 1.05 -15.10 -3.60
C LEU A 80 0.17 -13.98 -3.05
N PRO A 81 -1.17 -14.07 -3.06
CA PRO A 81 -2.01 -13.04 -2.44
C PRO A 81 -1.75 -12.86 -0.95
N LEU A 82 -1.48 -13.95 -0.22
CA LEU A 82 -1.15 -13.88 1.20
C LEU A 82 0.20 -13.22 1.46
N LEU A 83 1.22 -13.55 0.66
CA LEU A 83 2.54 -12.90 0.71
C LEU A 83 2.43 -11.42 0.37
N MET A 84 1.64 -11.08 -0.64
CA MET A 84 1.37 -9.70 -1.01
C MET A 84 0.71 -8.93 0.14
N GLY A 85 -0.37 -9.47 0.71
CA GLY A 85 -1.06 -8.87 1.85
C GLY A 85 -0.16 -8.70 3.06
N GLY A 86 0.63 -9.73 3.38
CA GLY A 86 1.63 -9.67 4.46
C GLY A 86 2.69 -8.60 4.22
N SER A 87 3.21 -8.47 2.99
CA SER A 87 4.17 -7.43 2.62
C SER A 87 3.57 -6.02 2.73
N MET A 88 2.29 -5.84 2.35
CA MET A 88 1.58 -4.56 2.50
C MET A 88 1.39 -4.17 3.97
N LEU A 89 1.01 -5.13 4.82
CA LEU A 89 0.89 -4.89 6.27
C LEU A 89 2.24 -4.54 6.91
N LEU A 90 3.30 -5.18 6.48
CA LEU A 90 4.65 -4.89 6.97
C LEU A 90 5.12 -3.51 6.51
N MET A 91 4.89 -3.17 5.25
CA MET A 91 5.21 -1.85 4.70
C MET A 91 4.45 -0.74 5.42
N GLN A 92 3.19 -0.97 5.76
CA GLN A 92 2.37 -0.03 6.52
C GLN A 92 2.95 0.28 7.91
N LYS A 93 3.56 -0.71 8.57
CA LYS A 93 4.25 -0.50 9.86
C LYS A 93 5.51 0.35 9.75
N LEU A 94 6.14 0.40 8.57
CA LEU A 94 7.33 1.21 8.30
C LEU A 94 7.00 2.66 7.97
N GLN A 95 5.75 2.96 7.64
CA GLN A 95 5.28 4.30 7.30
C GLN A 95 4.68 5.00 8.53
N PRO A 96 4.85 6.32 8.68
CA PRO A 96 4.19 7.07 9.72
C PRO A 96 2.67 7.02 9.52
N MET A 97 1.93 6.79 10.59
CA MET A 97 0.48 6.78 10.54
C MET A 97 -0.08 8.17 10.24
N PRO A 98 -1.14 8.27 9.41
CA PRO A 98 -1.84 9.52 9.20
C PRO A 98 -2.43 10.03 10.52
N THR A 99 -2.45 11.33 10.67
CA THR A 99 -3.00 12.00 11.87
C THR A 99 -4.53 11.96 11.94
N ASP A 100 -5.19 11.77 10.79
CA ASP A 100 -6.65 11.64 10.72
C ASP A 100 -7.06 10.21 11.10
N PRO A 101 -7.90 10.03 12.17
CA PRO A 101 -8.33 8.71 12.63
C PRO A 101 -9.16 7.95 11.59
N MET A 102 -9.90 8.65 10.73
CA MET A 102 -10.66 8.04 9.65
C MET A 102 -9.72 7.46 8.58
N GLN A 103 -8.74 8.26 8.16
CA GLN A 103 -7.74 7.86 7.17
C GLN A 103 -6.86 6.72 7.70
N ALA A 104 -6.47 6.75 8.97
CA ALA A 104 -5.72 5.68 9.62
C ALA A 104 -6.47 4.34 9.59
N LYS A 105 -7.78 4.34 9.88
CA LYS A 105 -8.62 3.14 9.78
C LYS A 105 -8.70 2.61 8.35
N ILE A 106 -8.95 3.49 7.37
CA ILE A 106 -9.00 3.10 5.96
C ILE A 106 -7.68 2.46 5.54
N MET A 107 -6.54 3.08 5.87
CA MET A 107 -5.23 2.53 5.56
C MET A 107 -4.98 1.18 6.24
N GLN A 108 -5.44 1.00 7.47
CA GLN A 108 -5.27 -0.25 8.21
C GLN A 108 -6.04 -1.42 7.58
N PHE A 109 -7.27 -1.18 7.10
CA PHE A 109 -8.12 -2.21 6.50
C PHE A 109 -7.88 -2.41 5.01
N MET A 110 -7.31 -1.43 4.31
CA MET A 110 -7.06 -1.47 2.88
C MET A 110 -6.23 -2.69 2.44
N PRO A 111 -5.13 -3.09 3.10
CA PRO A 111 -4.36 -4.27 2.70
C PRO A 111 -5.17 -5.57 2.75
N ILE A 112 -6.06 -5.69 3.73
CA ILE A 112 -6.94 -6.87 3.89
C ILE A 112 -7.94 -6.92 2.73
N GLY A 113 -8.65 -5.82 2.48
CA GLY A 113 -9.61 -5.72 1.37
C GLY A 113 -8.94 -5.94 0.01
N PHE A 114 -7.76 -5.37 -0.18
CA PHE A 114 -7.00 -5.54 -1.42
C PHE A 114 -6.52 -6.98 -1.62
N THR A 115 -6.11 -7.67 -0.56
CA THR A 115 -5.74 -9.09 -0.61
C THR A 115 -6.92 -9.94 -1.06
N PHE A 116 -8.12 -9.73 -0.50
CA PHE A 116 -9.33 -10.42 -0.94
C PHE A 116 -9.67 -10.16 -2.40
N LEU A 117 -9.54 -8.92 -2.85
CA LEU A 117 -9.75 -8.56 -4.25
C LEU A 117 -8.77 -9.32 -5.17
N MET A 118 -7.51 -9.42 -4.78
CA MET A 118 -6.46 -10.04 -5.57
C MET A 118 -6.54 -11.58 -5.64
N LEU A 119 -7.34 -12.23 -4.80
CA LEU A 119 -7.61 -13.67 -4.91
C LEU A 119 -8.25 -14.06 -6.26
N GLY A 120 -8.95 -13.12 -6.88
CA GLY A 120 -9.61 -13.32 -8.17
C GLY A 120 -8.73 -13.07 -9.40
N PHE A 121 -7.55 -12.47 -9.23
CA PHE A 121 -6.69 -12.04 -10.33
C PHE A 121 -5.63 -13.08 -10.72
N PRO A 122 -5.05 -12.96 -11.95
CA PRO A 122 -3.97 -13.83 -12.40
C PRO A 122 -2.75 -13.77 -11.48
N SER A 123 -2.09 -14.91 -11.30
CA SER A 123 -0.91 -15.03 -10.43
C SER A 123 0.25 -14.13 -10.85
N GLY A 124 0.44 -13.91 -12.15
CA GLY A 124 1.47 -13.00 -12.68
C GLY A 124 1.29 -11.55 -12.23
N LEU A 125 0.04 -11.07 -12.15
CA LEU A 125 -0.28 -9.72 -11.68
C LEU A 125 0.00 -9.57 -10.18
N VAL A 126 -0.41 -10.56 -9.39
CA VAL A 126 -0.15 -10.60 -7.94
C VAL A 126 1.34 -10.72 -7.66
N LEU A 127 2.09 -11.48 -8.46
CA LEU A 127 3.53 -11.59 -8.39
C LEU A 127 4.21 -10.24 -8.65
N TYR A 128 3.83 -9.55 -9.72
CA TYR A 128 4.33 -8.21 -10.03
C TYR A 128 4.13 -7.26 -8.83
N TRP A 129 2.92 -7.24 -8.27
CA TRP A 129 2.61 -6.39 -7.12
C TRP A 129 3.42 -6.76 -5.88
N THR A 130 3.59 -8.04 -5.62
CA THR A 130 4.39 -8.55 -4.49
C THR A 130 5.85 -8.12 -4.61
N ILE A 131 6.46 -8.28 -5.79
CA ILE A 131 7.85 -7.87 -6.04
C ILE A 131 7.97 -6.34 -5.89
N ASN A 132 7.02 -5.58 -6.44
CA ASN A 132 7.02 -4.12 -6.31
C ASN A 132 6.96 -3.68 -4.83
N ASN A 133 6.12 -4.32 -4.02
CA ASN A 133 6.04 -4.06 -2.58
C ASN A 133 7.36 -4.39 -1.86
N LEU A 134 7.98 -5.52 -2.18
CA LEU A 134 9.26 -5.92 -1.58
C LEU A 134 10.38 -4.96 -1.93
N LEU A 135 10.47 -4.53 -3.19
CA LEU A 135 11.44 -3.53 -3.63
C LEU A 135 11.22 -2.18 -2.95
N SER A 136 9.97 -1.73 -2.86
CA SER A 136 9.61 -0.50 -2.17
C SER A 136 9.94 -0.55 -0.68
N MET A 137 9.73 -1.69 -0.04
CA MET A 137 10.09 -1.92 1.36
C MET A 137 11.61 -1.89 1.56
N ALA A 138 12.38 -2.51 0.68
CA ALA A 138 13.83 -2.47 0.72
C ALA A 138 14.36 -1.05 0.53
N GLN A 139 13.79 -0.31 -0.42
CA GLN A 139 14.11 1.10 -0.65
C GLN A 139 13.78 1.96 0.57
N GLN A 140 12.60 1.80 1.15
CA GLN A 140 12.18 2.54 2.34
C GLN A 140 13.09 2.26 3.54
N TRP A 141 13.45 1.00 3.75
CA TRP A 141 14.38 0.60 4.79
C TRP A 141 15.77 1.24 4.59
N TYR A 142 16.27 1.22 3.36
CA TYR A 142 17.55 1.83 3.02
C TYR A 142 17.55 3.35 3.28
N VAL A 143 16.52 4.06 2.81
CA VAL A 143 16.37 5.51 3.01
C VAL A 143 16.26 5.84 4.49
N ASN A 144 15.43 5.12 5.24
CA ASN A 144 15.29 5.35 6.68
C ASN A 144 16.62 5.17 7.41
N ARG A 145 17.41 4.16 7.02
CA ARG A 145 18.74 3.93 7.62
C ARG A 145 19.71 5.08 7.29
N GLN A 146 19.68 5.61 6.08
CA GLN A 146 20.51 6.74 5.67
C GLN A 146 20.15 8.03 6.43
N LEU A 147 18.86 8.29 6.64
CA LEU A 147 18.40 9.46 7.41
C LEU A 147 18.78 9.40 8.88
N ILE A 148 18.82 8.20 9.48
CA ILE A 148 19.30 8.01 10.87
C ILE A 148 20.81 8.28 10.99
N ILE A 149 21.59 7.91 9.96
CA ILE A 149 23.05 8.08 9.96
C ILE A 149 23.45 9.52 9.64
N ARG A 150 22.62 10.26 8.92
CA ARG A 150 22.84 11.70 8.60
C ARG A 150 21.73 12.54 9.22
N PRO A 151 21.79 12.86 10.52
CA PRO A 151 20.90 13.87 11.08
C PRO A 151 21.17 15.19 10.32
N ILE A 152 20.12 15.81 9.85
CA ILE A 152 20.19 17.13 9.19
C ILE A 152 20.73 18.11 10.23
N SER A 153 21.99 18.51 10.07
CA SER A 153 22.61 19.59 10.83
C SER A 153 22.12 20.94 10.34
#